data_25b03a43dd8146528264b1f6e443fb61
#
_entry.id   25b03a43dd8146528264b1f6e443fb61
#
_cell.length_a   1.000
_cell.length_b   1.000
_cell.length_c   1.000
_cell.angle_alpha   90.00
_cell.angle_beta   90.00
_cell.angle_gamma   90.00
#
_symmetry.space_group_name_H-M   'P 1'
#
loop_
_entity.id
_entity.type
_entity.pdbx_description
1 polymer ?
#
loop_
_entity_poly.entity_id
_entity_poly.type
_entity_poly.pdbx_seq_one_letter_code
_entity_poly.pdbx_strand_id
1 'polypeptide(L)'
;MYKRQSLYILTKTQEDGLQILEQILPTFTPEYTLTVNVVPDMNVKIDVPIVLNSVSVSDEYDGDFQTRRFVTHTLSFQMKTNLFGPISGQNVIDTVNANVGTNEDFSNPNRLYSAEGDVTTATVDTESWLDGF
;
A
#
# COMPACT_ATOMS: atom_id res chain seq x y z
N MET A 1 -10.65 -1.95 2.64
CA MET A 1 -11.35 -1.33 3.81
C MET A 1 -11.86 0.03 3.40
N TYR A 2 -13.09 0.40 3.84
CA TYR A 2 -13.64 1.73 3.59
C TYR A 2 -13.57 2.57 4.86
N LYS A 3 -13.02 3.78 4.74
CA LYS A 3 -13.07 4.80 5.80
C LYS A 3 -14.04 5.89 5.41
N ARG A 4 -14.89 6.29 6.36
CA ARG A 4 -15.77 7.44 6.23
C ARG A 4 -15.19 8.59 7.02
N GLN A 5 -15.28 9.79 6.47
CA GLN A 5 -14.82 11.01 7.10
C GLN A 5 -15.83 12.12 6.85
N SER A 6 -16.12 12.90 7.87
CA SER A 6 -17.01 14.06 7.77
C SER A 6 -16.21 15.32 8.01
N LEU A 7 -16.42 16.30 7.15
CA LEU A 7 -15.87 17.65 7.27
C LEU A 7 -17.02 18.59 7.62
N TYR A 8 -16.86 19.32 8.69
CA TYR A 8 -17.83 20.32 9.14
C TYR A 8 -17.27 21.72 8.89
N ILE A 9 -18.04 22.53 8.15
CA ILE A 9 -17.71 23.91 7.85
C ILE A 9 -18.75 24.77 8.54
N LEU A 10 -18.31 25.59 9.48
CA LEU A 10 -19.18 26.50 10.21
C LEU A 10 -18.96 27.93 9.72
N THR A 11 -20.03 28.55 9.26
CA THR A 11 -19.99 29.91 8.76
C THR A 11 -21.08 30.78 9.40
N LYS A 12 -20.89 32.09 9.41
CA LYS A 12 -21.90 33.03 9.90
C LYS A 12 -22.97 33.29 8.85
N THR A 13 -22.57 33.29 7.59
CA THR A 13 -23.45 33.54 6.45
C THR A 13 -23.47 32.34 5.53
N GLN A 14 -24.57 32.15 4.84
CA GLN A 14 -24.69 31.09 3.84
C GLN A 14 -23.77 31.37 2.64
N GLU A 15 -23.57 32.65 2.31
CA GLU A 15 -22.72 33.06 1.21
C GLU A 15 -21.25 32.65 1.42
N ASP A 16 -20.71 32.89 2.61
CA ASP A 16 -19.35 32.45 2.97
C ASP A 16 -19.21 30.92 2.87
N GLY A 17 -20.23 30.19 3.31
CA GLY A 17 -20.25 28.73 3.21
C GLY A 17 -20.24 28.23 1.77
N LEU A 18 -21.01 28.83 0.90
CA LEU A 18 -21.05 28.51 -0.53
C LEU A 18 -19.72 28.81 -1.22
N GLN A 19 -19.07 29.93 -0.90
CA GLN A 19 -17.75 30.27 -1.44
C GLN A 19 -16.70 29.21 -1.09
N ILE A 20 -16.74 28.69 0.15
CA ILE A 20 -15.84 27.61 0.56
C ILE A 20 -16.18 26.32 -0.20
N LEU A 21 -17.46 25.97 -0.33
CA LEU A 21 -17.90 24.79 -1.08
C LEU A 21 -17.49 24.84 -2.54
N GLU A 22 -17.59 26.00 -3.18
CA GLU A 22 -17.16 26.19 -4.57
C GLU A 22 -15.68 25.90 -4.80
N GLN A 23 -14.84 26.02 -3.78
CA GLN A 23 -13.43 25.67 -3.86
C GLN A 23 -13.19 24.17 -3.70
N ILE A 24 -14.03 23.49 -2.94
CA ILE A 24 -13.88 22.06 -2.61
C ILE A 24 -14.52 21.15 -3.66
N LEU A 25 -15.76 21.48 -4.06
CA LEU A 25 -16.58 20.60 -4.92
C LEU A 25 -15.95 20.28 -6.28
N PRO A 26 -15.29 21.22 -6.99
CA PRO A 26 -14.69 20.92 -8.29
C PRO A 26 -13.57 19.88 -8.22
N THR A 27 -12.91 19.75 -7.06
CA THR A 27 -11.82 18.80 -6.86
C THR A 27 -12.34 17.35 -6.82
N PHE A 28 -13.61 17.15 -6.40
CA PHE A 28 -14.23 15.82 -6.25
C PHE A 28 -15.26 15.53 -7.35
N THR A 29 -14.89 15.69 -8.61
CA THR A 29 -15.78 15.42 -9.73
C THR A 29 -15.24 14.30 -10.64
N PRO A 30 -15.55 13.04 -10.42
CA PRO A 30 -16.35 12.44 -9.35
C PRO A 30 -15.56 12.03 -8.12
N GLU A 31 -14.23 11.90 -8.22
CA GLU A 31 -13.34 11.44 -7.14
C GLU A 31 -11.99 12.15 -7.20
N TYR A 32 -11.38 12.24 -6.05
CA TYR A 32 -10.00 12.70 -5.91
C TYR A 32 -9.10 11.50 -5.60
N THR A 33 -8.10 11.27 -6.42
CA THR A 33 -7.16 10.17 -6.23
C THR A 33 -5.88 10.67 -5.56
N LEU A 34 -5.58 10.10 -4.40
CA LEU A 34 -4.37 10.37 -3.64
C LEU A 34 -3.39 9.22 -3.82
N THR A 35 -2.21 9.50 -4.39
CA THR A 35 -1.14 8.50 -4.50
C THR A 35 -0.33 8.46 -3.21
N VAL A 36 -0.37 7.34 -2.52
CA VAL A 36 0.35 7.11 -1.26
C VAL A 36 1.47 6.12 -1.47
N ASN A 37 2.67 6.44 -1.02
CA ASN A 37 3.79 5.50 -0.98
C ASN A 37 3.65 4.60 0.26
N VAL A 38 3.22 3.35 0.05
CA VAL A 38 2.89 2.43 1.13
C VAL A 38 4.12 1.73 1.68
N VAL A 39 5.07 1.41 0.81
CA VAL A 39 6.33 0.78 1.21
C VAL A 39 7.47 1.64 0.64
N PRO A 40 8.06 2.53 1.45
CA PRO A 40 9.11 3.45 1.01
C PRO A 40 10.32 2.74 0.41
N ASP A 41 10.73 1.64 1.01
CA ASP A 41 11.92 0.87 0.62
C ASP A 41 11.78 0.20 -0.74
N MET A 42 10.55 -0.14 -1.13
CA MET A 42 10.25 -0.79 -2.42
C MET A 42 9.63 0.16 -3.44
N ASN A 43 9.45 1.44 -3.10
CA ASN A 43 8.79 2.46 -3.92
C ASN A 43 7.40 2.02 -4.44
N VAL A 44 6.68 1.24 -3.64
CA VAL A 44 5.34 0.78 -3.98
C VAL A 44 4.35 1.90 -3.72
N LYS A 45 3.80 2.47 -4.79
CA LYS A 45 2.79 3.52 -4.76
C LYS A 45 1.41 2.91 -5.02
N ILE A 46 0.44 3.36 -4.25
CA ILE A 46 -0.96 2.93 -4.41
C ILE A 46 -1.84 4.15 -4.49
N ASP A 47 -2.76 4.11 -5.42
CA ASP A 47 -3.75 5.14 -5.59
C ASP A 47 -4.97 4.86 -4.69
N VAL A 48 -5.28 5.85 -3.86
CA VAL A 48 -6.39 5.80 -2.91
C VAL A 48 -7.47 6.78 -3.38
N PRO A 49 -8.58 6.27 -3.91
CA PRO A 49 -9.68 7.13 -4.32
C PRO A 49 -10.46 7.64 -3.10
N ILE A 50 -10.75 8.93 -3.10
CA ILE A 50 -11.59 9.62 -2.13
C ILE A 50 -12.80 10.15 -2.87
N VAL A 51 -13.97 9.69 -2.48
CA VAL A 51 -15.25 10.05 -3.09
C VAL A 51 -16.05 10.92 -2.14
N LEU A 52 -16.62 12.00 -2.64
CA LEU A 52 -17.60 12.82 -1.92
C LEU A 52 -18.97 12.19 -2.08
N ASN A 53 -19.54 11.67 -0.99
CA ASN A 53 -20.83 10.98 -1.02
C ASN A 53 -22.03 11.93 -0.90
N SER A 54 -21.93 12.88 0.02
CA SER A 54 -23.03 13.80 0.27
C SER A 54 -22.56 15.13 0.82
N VAL A 55 -23.34 16.15 0.51
CA VAL A 55 -23.22 17.50 1.08
C VAL A 55 -24.56 17.82 1.72
N SER A 56 -24.57 18.17 2.99
CA SER A 56 -25.76 18.63 3.69
C SER A 56 -25.51 19.99 4.31
N VAL A 57 -26.57 20.79 4.34
CA VAL A 57 -26.54 22.13 4.94
C VAL A 57 -27.56 22.13 6.08
N SER A 58 -27.12 22.50 7.26
CA SER A 58 -27.98 22.70 8.42
C SER A 58 -27.85 24.15 8.88
N ASP A 59 -28.98 24.79 8.98
CA ASP A 59 -29.10 26.14 9.49
C ASP A 59 -29.69 26.05 10.89
N GLU A 60 -28.86 26.22 11.90
CA GLU A 60 -29.31 26.21 13.28
C GLU A 60 -29.67 27.63 13.72
N TYR A 61 -30.94 27.80 13.96
CA TYR A 61 -31.53 29.05 14.45
C TYR A 61 -31.89 28.87 15.94
N ASP A 62 -31.09 29.42 16.82
CA ASP A 62 -31.34 29.35 18.25
C ASP A 62 -32.02 30.67 18.72
N GLY A 63 -33.32 30.64 18.75
CA GLY A 63 -34.27 31.34 19.59
C GLY A 63 -34.45 32.85 19.46
N ASP A 64 -33.50 33.71 19.23
CA ASP A 64 -33.67 35.16 19.23
C ASP A 64 -32.93 35.85 18.09
N PHE A 65 -33.50 36.92 17.52
CA PHE A 65 -32.92 37.70 16.41
C PHE A 65 -31.56 38.30 16.72
N GLN A 66 -31.11 38.26 17.97
CA GLN A 66 -29.78 38.72 18.40
C GLN A 66 -28.78 37.61 18.64
N THR A 67 -29.19 36.35 18.56
CA THR A 67 -28.33 35.21 18.84
C THR A 67 -27.53 34.83 17.58
N ARG A 68 -26.33 34.34 17.79
CA ARG A 68 -25.42 33.96 16.72
C ARG A 68 -26.02 32.84 15.87
N ARG A 69 -26.28 33.15 14.60
CA ARG A 69 -26.68 32.19 13.61
C ARG A 69 -25.40 31.50 13.05
N PHE A 70 -25.41 30.19 13.08
CA PHE A 70 -24.39 29.38 12.43
C PHE A 70 -25.02 28.56 11.33
N VAL A 71 -24.40 28.62 10.16
CA VAL A 71 -24.72 27.71 9.05
C VAL A 71 -23.65 26.63 9.02
N THR A 72 -24.05 25.39 9.19
CA THR A 72 -23.16 24.23 9.19
C THR A 72 -23.30 23.49 7.88
N HIS A 73 -22.23 23.43 7.11
CA HIS A 73 -22.13 22.58 5.92
C HIS A 73 -21.38 21.30 6.30
N THR A 74 -22.00 20.16 6.07
CA THR A 74 -21.39 18.85 6.36
C THR A 74 -21.12 18.11 5.05
N LEU A 75 -19.86 17.81 4.79
CA LEU A 75 -19.41 17.02 3.65
C LEU A 75 -19.04 15.63 4.15
N SER A 76 -19.59 14.61 3.52
CA SER A 76 -19.31 13.21 3.85
C SER A 76 -18.45 12.58 2.76
N PHE A 77 -17.26 12.15 3.15
CA PHE A 77 -16.29 11.51 2.26
C PHE A 77 -16.16 10.02 2.56
N GLN A 78 -15.90 9.27 1.52
CA GLN A 78 -15.56 7.86 1.62
C GLN A 78 -14.22 7.61 0.91
N MET A 79 -13.31 6.97 1.61
CA MET A 79 -11.98 6.62 1.13
C MET A 79 -11.81 5.10 1.12
N LYS A 80 -11.30 4.54 0.03
CA LYS A 80 -10.97 3.12 -0.07
C LYS A 80 -9.49 2.94 0.25
N THR A 81 -9.17 2.47 1.45
CA THR A 81 -7.80 2.18 1.88
C THR A 81 -7.50 0.69 1.78
N ASN A 82 -6.28 0.36 1.35
CA ASN A 82 -5.72 -0.97 1.43
C ASN A 82 -4.90 -1.08 2.70
N LEU A 83 -5.11 -2.16 3.45
CA LEU A 83 -4.29 -2.49 4.61
C LEU A 83 -3.38 -3.64 4.22
N PHE A 84 -2.11 -3.49 4.49
CA PHE A 84 -1.10 -4.53 4.29
C PHE A 84 -0.83 -5.17 5.64
N GLY A 85 -0.84 -6.50 5.66
CA GLY A 85 -0.40 -7.27 6.81
C GLY A 85 1.13 -7.27 6.92
N PRO A 86 1.67 -7.76 8.04
CA PRO A 86 3.10 -7.97 8.15
C PRO A 86 3.56 -8.94 7.06
N ILE A 87 4.61 -8.55 6.34
CA ILE A 87 5.23 -9.44 5.36
C ILE A 87 6.05 -10.45 6.15
N SER A 88 5.67 -11.73 6.05
CA SER A 88 6.55 -12.80 6.53
C SER A 88 7.78 -12.81 5.60
N GLY A 89 8.95 -12.57 6.17
CA GLY A 89 10.20 -12.74 5.44
C GLY A 89 10.28 -14.18 4.94
N GLN A 90 10.22 -14.34 3.63
CA GLN A 90 10.51 -15.63 3.01
C GLN A 90 12.03 -15.68 2.82
N ASN A 91 12.65 -16.66 3.46
CA ASN A 91 14.05 -16.95 3.20
C ASN A 91 14.15 -17.63 1.83
N VAL A 92 14.92 -17.04 0.97
CA VAL A 92 15.29 -17.64 -0.31
C VAL A 92 16.44 -18.61 -0.02
N ILE A 93 16.44 -19.78 -0.67
CA ILE A 93 17.56 -20.71 -0.60
C ILE A 93 18.67 -20.12 -1.46
N ASP A 94 19.70 -19.56 -0.82
CA ASP A 94 20.82 -18.94 -1.52
C ASP A 94 21.85 -19.96 -1.98
N THR A 95 22.02 -21.04 -1.22
CA THR A 95 23.04 -22.04 -1.48
C THR A 95 22.48 -23.44 -1.30
N VAL A 96 22.70 -24.29 -2.29
CA VAL A 96 22.36 -25.72 -2.22
C VAL A 96 23.65 -26.51 -2.41
N ASN A 97 24.04 -27.26 -1.39
CA ASN A 97 25.15 -28.21 -1.46
C ASN A 97 24.61 -29.62 -1.69
N ALA A 98 24.83 -30.18 -2.85
CA ALA A 98 24.45 -31.54 -3.17
C ALA A 98 25.72 -32.39 -3.32
N ASN A 99 25.89 -33.33 -2.39
CA ASN A 99 26.99 -34.32 -2.47
C ASN A 99 26.42 -35.62 -3.06
N VAL A 100 26.92 -35.96 -4.23
CA VAL A 100 26.51 -37.18 -4.93
C VAL A 100 27.69 -38.17 -4.87
N GLY A 101 27.53 -39.24 -4.14
CA GLY A 101 28.52 -40.33 -4.04
C GLY A 101 28.07 -41.59 -4.77
N THR A 102 29.01 -42.28 -5.41
CA THR A 102 28.75 -43.54 -6.11
C THR A 102 28.81 -44.76 -5.19
N ASN A 103 29.31 -44.60 -3.97
CA ASN A 103 29.43 -45.64 -2.95
C ASN A 103 29.02 -45.19 -1.57
N GLU A 104 28.75 -46.15 -0.71
CA GLU A 104 28.35 -45.94 0.69
C GLU A 104 29.45 -45.27 1.56
N ASP A 105 30.67 -45.10 1.03
CA ASP A 105 31.76 -44.50 1.78
C ASP A 105 31.98 -43.03 1.39
N PHE A 106 31.27 -42.16 2.11
CA PHE A 106 31.40 -40.72 2.01
C PHE A 106 32.69 -40.15 2.62
N SER A 107 33.52 -41.01 3.19
CA SER A 107 34.80 -40.61 3.80
C SER A 107 35.92 -40.40 2.78
N ASN A 108 35.74 -40.82 1.53
CA ASN A 108 36.73 -40.66 0.49
C ASN A 108 36.48 -39.40 -0.35
N PRO A 109 37.27 -38.34 -0.16
CA PRO A 109 37.05 -37.06 -0.84
C PRO A 109 37.26 -37.11 -2.37
N ASN A 110 37.96 -38.18 -2.87
CA ASN A 110 38.21 -38.32 -4.30
C ASN A 110 37.04 -38.93 -5.09
N ARG A 111 35.94 -39.28 -4.40
CA ARG A 111 34.74 -39.86 -5.03
C ARG A 111 33.47 -39.09 -4.74
N LEU A 112 33.61 -37.96 -4.09
CA LEU A 112 32.51 -37.08 -3.79
C LEU A 112 32.47 -35.96 -4.84
N TYR A 113 31.38 -35.88 -5.56
CA TYR A 113 31.07 -34.76 -6.43
C TYR A 113 30.24 -33.75 -5.61
N SER A 114 30.77 -32.56 -5.42
CA SER A 114 30.05 -31.47 -4.81
C SER A 114 29.67 -30.45 -5.88
N ALA A 115 28.40 -30.18 -6.03
CA ALA A 115 27.91 -29.07 -6.81
C ALA A 115 27.45 -27.97 -5.86
N GLU A 116 28.15 -26.85 -5.88
CA GLU A 116 27.76 -25.64 -5.15
C GLU A 116 27.30 -24.62 -6.20
N GLY A 117 26.05 -24.23 -6.14
CA GLY A 117 25.47 -23.29 -7.08
C GLY A 117 24.67 -22.22 -6.36
N ASP A 118 24.86 -20.98 -6.78
CA ASP A 118 23.99 -19.89 -6.41
C ASP A 118 22.71 -19.99 -7.26
N VAL A 119 21.55 -19.86 -6.63
CA VAL A 119 20.23 -19.95 -7.28
C VAL A 119 20.07 -18.88 -8.38
N THR A 120 20.83 -17.79 -8.31
CA THR A 120 20.82 -16.72 -9.30
C THR A 120 21.73 -16.99 -10.53
N THR A 121 22.71 -17.88 -10.38
CA THR A 121 23.69 -18.18 -11.45
C THR A 121 24.10 -19.66 -11.39
N ALA A 122 23.13 -20.58 -11.55
CA ALA A 122 23.43 -22.01 -11.64
C ALA A 122 24.12 -22.30 -12.97
N THR A 123 25.43 -22.07 -13.02
CA THR A 123 26.30 -22.66 -14.04
C THR A 123 26.76 -24.02 -13.50
N VAL A 124 26.18 -25.07 -14.01
CA VAL A 124 26.73 -26.40 -13.82
C VAL A 124 28.03 -26.43 -14.58
N ASP A 125 29.15 -26.43 -13.85
CA ASP A 125 30.45 -26.66 -14.48
C ASP A 125 30.51 -28.16 -14.85
N THR A 126 30.22 -28.44 -16.13
CA THR A 126 30.20 -29.82 -16.65
C THR A 126 31.58 -30.31 -17.02
N GLU A 127 32.62 -29.47 -16.93
CA GLU A 127 33.98 -29.87 -17.32
C GLU A 127 34.65 -30.79 -16.29
N SER A 128 34.25 -30.67 -15.01
CA SER A 128 34.80 -31.54 -13.96
C SER A 128 34.37 -33.01 -14.09
N TRP A 129 33.35 -33.31 -14.90
CA TRP A 129 32.87 -34.68 -15.13
C TRP A 129 33.75 -35.50 -16.11
N LEU A 130 34.57 -34.83 -16.89
CA LEU A 130 35.37 -35.48 -17.94
C LEU A 130 36.77 -35.85 -17.49
N ASP A 131 37.30 -35.23 -16.43
CA ASP A 131 38.67 -35.51 -15.94
C ASP A 131 38.77 -36.74 -15.03
N GLY A 132 37.64 -37.42 -14.78
CA GLY A 132 37.58 -38.62 -13.93
C GLY A 132 37.48 -39.96 -14.63
N PHE A 133 37.64 -39.96 -15.95
CA PHE A 133 37.64 -41.21 -16.76
C PHE A 133 38.98 -41.49 -17.35
#